data_704f7a7eed62c6339ce5fd2e5b74eb89
#
_entry.id   704f7a7eed62c6339ce5fd2e5b74eb89
#
_cell.length_a   1.000
_cell.length_b   1.000
_cell.length_c   1.000
_cell.angle_alpha   90.00
_cell.angle_beta   90.00
_cell.angle_gamma   90.00
#
_symmetry.space_group_name_H-M   'P 1'
#
loop_
_entity.id
_entity.type
_entity.pdbx_description
1 polymer ?
#
loop_
_entity_poly.entity_id
_entity_poly.type
_entity_poly.pdbx_seq_one_letter_code
_entity_poly.pdbx_strand_id
1 'polypeptide(L)'
;MEAGKIDRRRRYTLSVIREAFFALLAEVGFAKMTVADICRRADINRGTFYLHYEDKFALLDALIDEALAAAPPLEGTEAGALCQRPPANEDYYLLYSDDDAYARVAQRVVEHGAEQMVPSIMEKTGLSREDAHLIFVHNVQGNLAVNRLLGWRRGPEFAHAQELLGAYSEGGLQAVSSLHDSHSSS
;
A
#
# COMPACT_ATOMS: atom_id res chain seq x y z
N MET A 1 -20.09 12.87 -28.97
CA MET A 1 -19.29 14.04 -28.51
C MET A 1 -19.50 14.39 -27.05
N GLU A 2 -20.67 14.17 -26.44
CA GLU A 2 -20.98 14.49 -25.05
C GLU A 2 -20.26 13.60 -24.02
N ALA A 3 -20.17 12.31 -24.24
CA ALA A 3 -19.50 11.35 -23.33
C ALA A 3 -18.02 11.67 -23.09
N GLY A 4 -17.27 12.07 -24.10
CA GLY A 4 -15.86 12.44 -23.96
C GLY A 4 -15.65 13.77 -23.20
N LYS A 5 -16.62 14.66 -23.21
CA LYS A 5 -16.56 15.95 -22.49
C LYS A 5 -16.86 15.74 -20.99
N ILE A 6 -17.81 14.84 -20.68
CA ILE A 6 -18.14 14.45 -19.30
C ILE A 6 -16.96 13.74 -18.66
N ASP A 7 -16.32 12.81 -19.37
CA ASP A 7 -15.14 12.08 -18.88
C ASP A 7 -13.95 13.01 -18.61
N ARG A 8 -13.69 13.99 -19.49
CA ARG A 8 -12.62 14.98 -19.28
C ARG A 8 -12.88 15.88 -18.07
N ARG A 9 -14.12 16.31 -17.86
CA ARG A 9 -14.49 17.12 -16.70
C ARG A 9 -14.36 16.32 -15.39
N ARG A 10 -14.79 15.07 -15.41
CA ARG A 10 -14.64 14.16 -14.26
C ARG A 10 -13.17 13.96 -13.90
N ARG A 11 -12.33 13.65 -14.88
CA ARG A 11 -10.87 13.48 -14.66
C ARG A 11 -10.22 14.72 -14.09
N TYR A 12 -10.57 15.88 -14.61
CA TYR A 12 -10.08 17.16 -14.09
C TYR A 12 -10.50 17.36 -12.62
N THR A 13 -11.77 17.10 -12.28
CA THR A 13 -12.27 17.22 -10.91
C THR A 13 -11.50 16.27 -9.96
N LEU A 14 -11.28 15.04 -10.37
CA LEU A 14 -10.53 14.06 -9.57
C LEU A 14 -9.06 14.49 -9.38
N SER A 15 -8.42 15.06 -10.41
CA SER A 15 -7.03 15.53 -10.27
C SER A 15 -6.90 16.69 -9.29
N VAL A 16 -7.80 17.69 -9.34
CA VAL A 16 -7.72 18.82 -8.40
C VAL A 16 -8.06 18.42 -6.95
N ILE A 17 -8.95 17.44 -6.75
CA ILE A 17 -9.22 16.87 -5.42
C ILE A 17 -7.98 16.17 -4.88
N ARG A 18 -7.31 15.33 -5.70
CA ARG A 18 -6.09 14.64 -5.36
C ARG A 18 -4.96 15.61 -5.00
N GLU A 19 -4.69 16.59 -5.84
CA GLU A 19 -3.67 17.60 -5.59
C GLU A 19 -3.94 18.35 -4.28
N ALA A 20 -5.20 18.75 -4.03
CA ALA A 20 -5.61 19.40 -2.79
C ALA A 20 -5.39 18.50 -1.58
N PHE A 21 -5.70 17.20 -1.69
CA PHE A 21 -5.51 16.22 -0.62
C PHE A 21 -4.03 16.10 -0.23
N PHE A 22 -3.14 15.83 -1.19
CA PHE A 22 -1.72 15.66 -0.90
C PHE A 22 -1.06 16.94 -0.37
N ALA A 23 -1.45 18.09 -0.88
CA ALA A 23 -0.97 19.36 -0.36
C ALA A 23 -1.40 19.59 1.09
N LEU A 24 -2.66 19.26 1.46
CA LEU A 24 -3.14 19.35 2.84
C LEU A 24 -2.52 18.28 3.74
N LEU A 25 -2.29 17.07 3.21
CA LEU A 25 -1.61 16.01 3.94
C LEU A 25 -0.21 16.45 4.37
N ALA A 26 0.53 17.09 3.48
CA ALA A 26 1.86 17.63 3.78
C ALA A 26 1.83 18.83 4.76
N GLU A 27 0.79 19.66 4.70
CA GLU A 27 0.71 20.90 5.51
C GLU A 27 0.18 20.67 6.92
N VAL A 28 -0.90 19.88 7.06
CA VAL A 28 -1.63 19.77 8.35
C VAL A 28 -1.80 18.33 8.83
N GLY A 29 -1.49 17.33 8.00
CA GLY A 29 -1.68 15.91 8.28
C GLY A 29 -3.13 15.45 8.12
N PHE A 30 -3.32 14.13 8.02
CA PHE A 30 -4.63 13.54 7.75
C PHE A 30 -5.65 13.78 8.86
N ALA A 31 -5.25 13.71 10.14
CA ALA A 31 -6.17 13.89 11.27
C ALA A 31 -6.88 15.25 11.23
N LYS A 32 -6.13 16.31 10.96
CA LYS A 32 -6.66 17.70 10.98
C LYS A 32 -7.35 18.12 9.68
N MET A 33 -7.10 17.40 8.59
CA MET A 33 -7.71 17.67 7.29
C MET A 33 -9.22 17.44 7.32
N THR A 34 -9.99 18.35 6.71
CA THR A 34 -11.45 18.22 6.54
C THR A 34 -11.85 18.23 5.07
N VAL A 35 -13.04 17.68 4.75
CA VAL A 35 -13.63 17.80 3.40
C VAL A 35 -13.79 19.25 2.99
N ALA A 36 -14.09 20.15 3.95
CA ALA A 36 -14.20 21.59 3.68
C ALA A 36 -12.86 22.20 3.22
N ASP A 37 -11.76 21.77 3.81
CA ASP A 37 -10.43 22.25 3.44
C ASP A 37 -10.04 21.75 2.06
N ILE A 38 -10.32 20.48 1.75
CA ILE A 38 -10.10 19.88 0.43
C ILE A 38 -10.89 20.64 -0.64
N CYS A 39 -12.19 20.87 -0.41
CA CYS A 39 -13.03 21.59 -1.35
C CYS A 39 -12.57 23.02 -1.59
N ARG A 40 -12.18 23.73 -0.53
CA ARG A 40 -11.66 25.11 -0.61
C ARG A 40 -10.37 25.16 -1.43
N ARG A 41 -9.45 24.22 -1.19
CA ARG A 41 -8.18 24.17 -1.90
C ARG A 41 -8.31 23.74 -3.36
N ALA A 42 -9.21 22.80 -3.64
CA ALA A 42 -9.52 22.34 -4.99
C ALA A 42 -10.40 23.29 -5.80
N ASP A 43 -10.87 24.38 -5.20
CA ASP A 43 -11.84 25.33 -5.80
C ASP A 43 -13.11 24.64 -6.34
N ILE A 44 -13.68 23.74 -5.53
CA ILE A 44 -14.92 23.03 -5.82
C ILE A 44 -15.95 23.20 -4.69
N ASN A 45 -17.23 23.05 -5.00
CA ASN A 45 -18.26 22.98 -3.97
C ASN A 45 -18.31 21.56 -3.34
N ARG A 46 -18.87 21.48 -2.11
CA ARG A 46 -19.00 20.21 -1.39
C ARG A 46 -19.86 19.18 -2.14
N GLY A 47 -20.90 19.61 -2.85
CA GLY A 47 -21.73 18.73 -3.66
C GLY A 47 -20.90 18.02 -4.74
N THR A 48 -19.95 18.74 -5.37
CA THR A 48 -19.03 18.13 -6.35
C THR A 48 -18.13 17.07 -5.70
N PHE A 49 -17.62 17.31 -4.48
CA PHE A 49 -16.85 16.33 -3.73
C PHE A 49 -17.67 15.06 -3.45
N TYR A 50 -18.88 15.22 -2.90
CA TYR A 50 -19.76 14.11 -2.54
C TYR A 50 -20.33 13.32 -3.71
N LEU A 51 -20.22 13.81 -4.96
CA LEU A 51 -20.47 13.01 -6.16
C LEU A 51 -19.39 11.94 -6.41
N HIS A 52 -18.22 12.07 -5.78
CA HIS A 52 -17.08 11.18 -6.01
C HIS A 52 -16.68 10.39 -4.76
N TYR A 53 -16.79 11.00 -3.58
CA TYR A 53 -16.32 10.40 -2.32
C TYR A 53 -17.31 10.70 -1.20
N GLU A 54 -17.63 9.69 -0.39
CA GLU A 54 -18.53 9.82 0.74
C GLU A 54 -17.93 10.71 1.85
N ASP A 55 -16.63 10.58 2.08
CA ASP A 55 -15.87 11.35 3.06
C ASP A 55 -14.37 11.38 2.72
N LYS A 56 -13.54 11.95 3.62
CA LYS A 56 -12.09 12.00 3.45
C LYS A 56 -11.43 10.61 3.54
N PHE A 57 -12.07 9.65 4.22
CA PHE A 57 -11.54 8.30 4.35
C PHE A 57 -11.76 7.51 3.06
N ALA A 58 -12.92 7.66 2.41
CA ALA A 58 -13.18 7.09 1.08
C ALA A 58 -12.22 7.66 0.02
N LEU A 59 -11.89 8.95 0.11
CA LEU A 59 -10.86 9.55 -0.75
C LEU A 59 -9.48 8.96 -0.45
N LEU A 60 -9.08 8.82 0.82
CA LEU A 60 -7.81 8.19 1.20
C LEU A 60 -7.71 6.77 0.65
N ASP A 61 -8.76 5.95 0.83
CA ASP A 61 -8.80 4.57 0.33
C ASP A 61 -8.62 4.52 -1.20
N ALA A 62 -9.30 5.39 -1.93
CA ALA A 62 -9.16 5.46 -3.39
C ALA A 62 -7.75 5.85 -3.83
N LEU A 63 -7.08 6.75 -3.10
CA LEU A 63 -5.70 7.15 -3.39
C LEU A 63 -4.70 6.05 -3.06
N ILE A 64 -4.94 5.27 -2.00
CA ILE A 64 -4.13 4.09 -1.67
C ILE A 64 -4.29 3.04 -2.76
N ASP A 65 -5.52 2.72 -3.17
CA ASP A 65 -5.81 1.74 -4.21
C ASP A 65 -5.18 2.16 -5.56
N GLU A 66 -5.23 3.45 -5.89
CA GLU A 66 -4.54 4.00 -7.07
C GLU A 66 -3.02 3.81 -6.99
N ALA A 67 -2.43 4.06 -5.83
CA ALA A 67 -1.00 3.87 -5.59
C ALA A 67 -0.58 2.40 -5.74
N LEU A 68 -1.38 1.48 -5.20
CA LEU A 68 -1.14 0.04 -5.28
C LEU A 68 -1.31 -0.48 -6.72
N ALA A 69 -2.34 -0.02 -7.44
CA ALA A 69 -2.58 -0.39 -8.83
C ALA A 69 -1.50 0.15 -9.79
N ALA A 70 -0.90 1.30 -9.49
CA ALA A 70 0.20 1.87 -10.26
C ALA A 70 1.55 1.18 -10.00
N ALA A 71 1.65 0.37 -8.94
CA ALA A 71 2.84 -0.41 -8.65
C ALA A 71 2.99 -1.52 -9.70
N PRO A 72 4.22 -1.77 -10.24
CA PRO A 72 4.41 -2.88 -11.17
C PRO A 72 4.05 -4.21 -10.50
N PRO A 73 3.64 -5.24 -11.27
CA PRO A 73 3.35 -6.56 -10.72
C PRO A 73 4.50 -7.09 -9.87
N LEU A 74 4.17 -7.87 -8.84
CA LEU A 74 5.16 -8.55 -8.01
C LEU A 74 5.75 -9.70 -8.83
N GLU A 75 6.96 -9.54 -9.34
CA GLU A 75 7.69 -10.62 -9.97
C GLU A 75 8.50 -11.36 -8.92
N GLY A 76 8.23 -12.65 -8.77
CA GLY A 76 8.97 -13.53 -7.86
C GLY A 76 8.37 -13.63 -6.44
N THR A 77 9.01 -14.48 -5.66
CA THR A 77 8.56 -14.91 -4.33
C THR A 77 9.03 -14.03 -3.20
N GLU A 78 9.56 -12.88 -3.50
CA GLU A 78 10.06 -11.98 -2.49
C GLU A 78 8.88 -11.34 -1.75
N ALA A 79 8.50 -11.94 -0.62
CA ALA A 79 7.54 -11.36 0.32
C ALA A 79 7.96 -9.93 0.76
N GLY A 80 9.25 -9.60 0.60
CA GLY A 80 9.78 -8.26 0.74
C GLY A 80 9.47 -7.32 -0.42
N ALA A 81 9.16 -7.82 -1.62
CA ALA A 81 9.03 -7.00 -2.82
C ALA A 81 7.92 -5.94 -2.73
N LEU A 82 6.81 -6.22 -2.04
CA LEU A 82 5.73 -5.25 -1.78
C LEU A 82 6.23 -4.03 -0.99
N CYS A 83 7.11 -4.26 -0.02
CA CYS A 83 7.61 -3.22 0.87
C CYS A 83 8.94 -2.61 0.41
N GLN A 84 9.62 -3.25 -0.54
CA GLN A 84 10.87 -2.76 -1.14
C GLN A 84 10.62 -1.72 -2.22
N ARG A 85 9.40 -1.64 -2.75
CA ARG A 85 9.07 -0.70 -3.81
C ARG A 85 8.75 0.66 -3.22
N PRO A 86 9.42 1.69 -3.70
CA PRO A 86 8.98 3.05 -3.42
C PRO A 86 7.62 3.27 -4.07
N PRO A 87 6.81 4.13 -3.51
CA PRO A 87 5.66 4.66 -4.20
C PRO A 87 6.06 5.16 -5.59
N ALA A 88 5.20 4.91 -6.58
CA ALA A 88 5.43 5.33 -7.96
C ALA A 88 5.56 6.86 -8.11
N ASN A 89 5.10 7.61 -7.10
CA ASN A 89 5.15 9.07 -7.03
C ASN A 89 5.52 9.52 -5.61
N GLU A 90 6.24 10.62 -5.47
CA GLU A 90 6.61 11.23 -4.19
C GLU A 90 5.39 11.57 -3.32
N ASP A 91 4.25 11.93 -3.93
CA ASP A 91 3.00 12.20 -3.20
C ASP A 91 2.56 10.98 -2.37
N TYR A 92 2.69 9.77 -2.90
CA TYR A 92 2.30 8.55 -2.17
C TYR A 92 3.19 8.26 -0.97
N TYR A 93 4.42 8.79 -0.96
CA TYR A 93 5.29 8.70 0.21
C TYR A 93 4.64 9.34 1.45
N LEU A 94 3.88 10.43 1.26
CA LEU A 94 3.17 11.12 2.34
C LEU A 94 2.14 10.21 3.01
N LEU A 95 1.49 9.29 2.26
CA LEU A 95 0.53 8.33 2.83
C LEU A 95 1.18 7.38 3.84
N TYR A 96 2.41 6.95 3.58
CA TYR A 96 3.17 6.07 4.46
C TYR A 96 3.79 6.80 5.65
N SER A 97 4.03 8.10 5.51
CA SER A 97 4.70 8.93 6.50
C SER A 97 3.75 9.59 7.50
N ASP A 98 2.46 9.72 7.16
CA ASP A 98 1.45 10.28 8.03
C ASP A 98 0.95 9.24 9.04
N ASP A 99 1.03 9.55 10.33
CA ASP A 99 0.71 8.61 11.42
C ASP A 99 -0.75 8.16 11.42
N ASP A 100 -1.68 9.05 11.06
CA ASP A 100 -3.11 8.78 11.08
C ASP A 100 -3.59 8.05 9.82
N ALA A 101 -2.90 8.23 8.69
CA ALA A 101 -3.17 7.50 7.45
C ALA A 101 -2.52 6.12 7.43
N TYR A 102 -1.37 5.94 8.12
CA TYR A 102 -0.53 4.74 8.04
C TYR A 102 -1.25 3.42 8.32
N ALA A 103 -2.08 3.37 9.37
CA ALA A 103 -2.79 2.13 9.72
C ALA A 103 -3.68 1.65 8.56
N ARG A 104 -4.33 2.59 7.86
CA ARG A 104 -5.19 2.31 6.71
C ARG A 104 -4.38 1.88 5.49
N VAL A 105 -3.24 2.53 5.26
CA VAL A 105 -2.29 2.13 4.21
C VAL A 105 -1.80 0.71 4.45
N ALA A 106 -1.35 0.39 5.67
CA ALA A 106 -0.85 -0.93 6.02
C ALA A 106 -1.90 -2.03 5.83
N GLN A 107 -3.15 -1.76 6.22
CA GLN A 107 -4.27 -2.68 6.00
C GLN A 107 -4.49 -2.94 4.50
N ARG A 108 -4.56 -1.88 3.68
CA ARG A 108 -4.77 -2.01 2.23
C ARG A 108 -3.63 -2.73 1.53
N VAL A 109 -2.39 -2.48 1.94
CA VAL A 109 -1.22 -3.21 1.41
C VAL A 109 -1.34 -4.70 1.68
N VAL A 110 -1.77 -5.09 2.89
CA VAL A 110 -2.00 -6.51 3.24
C VAL A 110 -3.12 -7.11 2.39
N GLU A 111 -4.28 -6.45 2.30
CA GLU A 111 -5.42 -6.93 1.53
C GLU A 111 -5.05 -7.13 0.05
N HIS A 112 -4.46 -6.12 -0.58
CA HIS A 112 -4.06 -6.17 -1.99
C HIS A 112 -2.95 -7.20 -2.25
N GLY A 113 -1.95 -7.26 -1.38
CA GLY A 113 -0.82 -8.18 -1.53
C GLY A 113 -1.17 -9.64 -1.27
N ALA A 114 -2.15 -9.92 -0.39
CA ALA A 114 -2.55 -11.27 -0.07
C ALA A 114 -3.09 -12.03 -1.30
N GLU A 115 -3.84 -11.36 -2.18
CA GLU A 115 -4.37 -11.98 -3.39
C GLU A 115 -3.29 -12.48 -4.34
N GLN A 116 -2.16 -11.78 -4.39
CA GLN A 116 -1.04 -12.09 -5.28
C GLN A 116 -0.01 -13.04 -4.63
N MET A 117 0.31 -12.82 -3.36
CA MET A 117 1.44 -13.48 -2.69
C MET A 117 1.07 -14.79 -1.99
N VAL A 118 -0.14 -14.91 -1.42
CA VAL A 118 -0.56 -16.13 -0.72
C VAL A 118 -0.51 -17.36 -1.62
N PRO A 119 -1.04 -17.33 -2.88
CA PRO A 119 -0.91 -18.47 -3.79
C PRO A 119 0.55 -18.87 -4.07
N SER A 120 1.44 -17.90 -4.22
CA SER A 120 2.87 -18.15 -4.45
C SER A 120 3.56 -18.80 -3.24
N ILE A 121 3.22 -18.38 -2.02
CA ILE A 121 3.71 -19.00 -0.79
C ILE A 121 3.24 -20.45 -0.69
N MET A 122 1.93 -20.71 -0.96
CA MET A 122 1.38 -22.08 -0.97
C MET A 122 2.11 -22.97 -1.96
N GLU A 123 2.33 -22.50 -3.19
CA GLU A 123 3.03 -23.25 -4.23
C GLU A 123 4.47 -23.66 -3.80
N LYS A 124 5.18 -22.73 -3.14
CA LYS A 124 6.56 -22.98 -2.73
C LYS A 124 6.72 -23.82 -1.48
N THR A 125 5.76 -23.73 -0.56
CA THR A 125 5.91 -24.33 0.78
C THR A 125 5.02 -25.55 1.02
N GLY A 126 4.01 -25.76 0.17
CA GLY A 126 2.98 -26.77 0.40
C GLY A 126 1.97 -26.42 1.50
N LEU A 127 2.09 -25.25 2.15
CA LEU A 127 1.24 -24.83 3.25
C LEU A 127 -0.23 -24.69 2.85
N SER A 128 -1.11 -24.78 3.84
CA SER A 128 -2.50 -24.38 3.70
C SER A 128 -2.62 -22.88 3.36
N ARG A 129 -3.75 -22.46 2.77
CA ARG A 129 -4.00 -21.05 2.49
C ARG A 129 -3.98 -20.19 3.76
N GLU A 130 -4.48 -20.74 4.87
CA GLU A 130 -4.52 -20.07 6.16
C GLU A 130 -3.12 -19.83 6.71
N ASP A 131 -2.26 -20.85 6.73
CA ASP A 131 -0.88 -20.74 7.21
C ASP A 131 -0.04 -19.83 6.30
N ALA A 132 -0.18 -19.96 4.98
CA ALA A 132 0.48 -19.08 4.02
C ALA A 132 0.07 -17.61 4.22
N HIS A 133 -1.21 -17.35 4.54
CA HIS A 133 -1.70 -16.01 4.84
C HIS A 133 -1.09 -15.45 6.14
N LEU A 134 -0.96 -16.25 7.19
CA LEU A 134 -0.30 -15.83 8.44
C LEU A 134 1.16 -15.42 8.21
N ILE A 135 1.91 -16.21 7.45
CA ILE A 135 3.30 -15.89 7.11
C ILE A 135 3.37 -14.62 6.25
N PHE A 136 2.47 -14.48 5.28
CA PHE A 136 2.40 -13.29 4.45
C PHE A 136 2.16 -12.03 5.30
N VAL A 137 1.15 -12.03 6.17
CA VAL A 137 0.82 -10.89 7.04
C VAL A 137 2.01 -10.54 7.95
N HIS A 138 2.64 -11.55 8.58
CA HIS A 138 3.82 -11.35 9.42
C HIS A 138 4.96 -10.65 8.66
N ASN A 139 5.30 -11.13 7.48
CA ASN A 139 6.38 -10.57 6.67
C ASN A 139 6.07 -9.14 6.20
N VAL A 140 4.86 -8.88 5.70
CA VAL A 140 4.47 -7.55 5.20
C VAL A 140 4.45 -6.53 6.33
N GLN A 141 3.83 -6.85 7.45
CA GLN A 141 3.75 -5.94 8.59
C GLN A 141 5.13 -5.65 9.20
N GLY A 142 5.98 -6.67 9.31
CA GLY A 142 7.38 -6.52 9.75
C GLY A 142 8.18 -5.59 8.83
N ASN A 143 8.09 -5.81 7.51
CA ASN A 143 8.76 -4.97 6.53
C ASN A 143 8.24 -3.51 6.56
N LEU A 144 6.93 -3.31 6.64
CA LEU A 144 6.34 -1.96 6.76
C LEU A 144 6.84 -1.25 8.02
N ALA A 145 6.91 -1.95 9.16
CA ALA A 145 7.40 -1.39 10.42
C ALA A 145 8.90 -1.01 10.33
N VAL A 146 9.73 -1.84 9.71
CA VAL A 146 11.16 -1.51 9.49
C VAL A 146 11.32 -0.34 8.53
N ASN A 147 10.57 -0.27 7.45
CA ASN A 147 10.61 0.85 6.51
C ASN A 147 10.22 2.16 7.21
N ARG A 148 9.23 2.12 8.09
CA ARG A 148 8.84 3.26 8.92
C ARG A 148 9.95 3.67 9.89
N LEU A 149 10.59 2.71 10.57
CA LEU A 149 11.74 2.96 11.46
C LEU A 149 12.88 3.66 10.72
N LEU A 150 13.14 3.27 9.47
CA LEU A 150 14.14 3.89 8.59
C LEU A 150 13.67 5.21 7.95
N GLY A 151 12.46 5.69 8.29
CA GLY A 151 11.87 6.92 7.77
C GLY A 151 11.64 6.88 6.27
N TRP A 152 11.47 5.68 5.67
CA TRP A 152 11.28 5.45 4.22
C TRP A 152 12.41 6.03 3.36
N ARG A 153 13.55 6.37 3.97
CA ARG A 153 14.68 6.98 3.27
C ARG A 153 15.47 5.94 2.52
N ARG A 154 15.60 6.14 1.22
CA ARG A 154 16.49 5.33 0.41
C ARG A 154 17.94 5.69 0.72
N GLY A 155 18.75 4.68 0.98
CA GLY A 155 20.16 4.83 1.26
C GLY A 155 20.80 3.48 1.55
N PRO A 156 22.09 3.45 1.89
CA PRO A 156 22.80 2.21 2.21
C PRO A 156 22.16 1.42 3.35
N GLU A 157 21.64 2.09 4.39
CA GLU A 157 20.96 1.45 5.52
C GLU A 157 19.65 0.77 5.09
N PHE A 158 18.88 1.42 4.23
CA PHE A 158 17.66 0.83 3.67
C PHE A 158 18.00 -0.39 2.81
N ALA A 159 18.97 -0.27 1.90
CA ALA A 159 19.39 -1.38 1.04
C ALA A 159 19.88 -2.58 1.87
N HIS A 160 20.70 -2.34 2.90
CA HIS A 160 21.17 -3.39 3.80
C HIS A 160 20.02 -4.05 4.57
N ALA A 161 19.07 -3.27 5.10
CA ALA A 161 17.89 -3.82 5.78
C ALA A 161 17.05 -4.71 4.85
N GLN A 162 16.86 -4.29 3.60
CA GLN A 162 16.10 -5.07 2.62
C GLN A 162 16.82 -6.38 2.27
N GLU A 163 18.13 -6.37 2.08
CA GLU A 163 18.94 -7.58 1.85
C GLU A 163 18.82 -8.55 3.03
N LEU A 164 18.97 -8.05 4.26
CA LEU A 164 18.87 -8.85 5.49
C LEU A 164 17.48 -9.47 5.65
N LEU A 165 16.42 -8.68 5.49
CA LEU A 165 15.03 -9.14 5.62
C LEU A 165 14.62 -10.08 4.48
N GLY A 166 15.14 -9.86 3.28
CA GLY A 166 14.97 -10.78 2.15
C GLY A 166 15.54 -12.16 2.44
N ALA A 167 16.80 -12.22 2.87
CA ALA A 167 17.46 -13.46 3.24
C ALA A 167 16.76 -14.19 4.41
N TYR A 168 16.30 -13.43 5.43
CA TYR A 168 15.53 -13.97 6.54
C TYR A 168 14.21 -14.58 6.09
N SER A 169 13.46 -13.87 5.25
CA SER A 169 12.16 -14.34 4.75
C SER A 169 12.31 -15.58 3.87
N GLU A 170 13.31 -15.60 2.98
CA GLU A 170 13.59 -16.75 2.12
C GLU A 170 14.00 -17.99 2.94
N GLY A 171 14.93 -17.83 3.87
CA GLY A 171 15.35 -18.91 4.78
C GLY A 171 14.18 -19.41 5.64
N GLY A 172 13.33 -18.53 6.11
CA GLY A 172 12.10 -18.86 6.84
C GLY A 172 11.13 -19.71 6.00
N LEU A 173 10.88 -19.33 4.76
CA LEU A 173 10.02 -20.10 3.85
C LEU A 173 10.60 -21.49 3.54
N GLN A 174 11.90 -21.61 3.33
CA GLN A 174 12.58 -22.91 3.13
C GLN A 174 12.45 -23.82 4.37
N ALA A 175 12.65 -23.26 5.57
CA ALA A 175 12.51 -24.00 6.81
C ALA A 175 11.09 -24.52 7.03
N VAL A 176 10.08 -23.69 6.76
CA VAL A 176 8.66 -24.06 6.89
C VAL A 176 8.27 -25.15 5.88
N SER A 177 8.75 -25.08 4.62
CA SER A 177 8.55 -26.13 3.62
C SER A 177 9.10 -27.47 4.12
N SER A 178 10.30 -27.50 4.68
CA SER A 178 10.91 -28.71 5.22
C SER A 178 10.14 -29.30 6.41
N LEU A 179 9.54 -28.44 7.25
CA LEU A 179 8.68 -28.89 8.35
C LEU A 179 7.40 -29.55 7.83
N HIS A 180 6.79 -28.99 6.79
CA HIS A 180 5.57 -29.53 6.20
C HIS A 180 5.81 -30.93 5.61
N ASP A 181 6.87 -31.11 4.85
CA ASP A 181 7.26 -32.41 4.25
C ASP A 181 7.47 -33.50 5.30
N SER A 182 8.08 -33.18 6.44
CA SER A 182 8.33 -34.11 7.54
C SER A 182 7.06 -34.60 8.24
N HIS A 183 6.00 -33.76 8.30
CA HIS A 183 4.71 -34.13 8.90
C HIS A 183 3.80 -34.89 7.92
N SER A 184 3.95 -34.68 6.62
CA SER A 184 3.18 -35.39 5.59
C SER A 184 3.68 -36.80 5.32
N SER A 185 4.86 -37.16 5.82
CA SER A 185 5.50 -38.46 5.63
C SER A 185 5.35 -39.39 6.85
N SER A 186 4.63 -38.97 7.90
CA SER A 186 4.33 -39.73 9.12
C SER A 186 2.88 -40.15 9.18
#